data_6bc76c1c532106d28dbcf5114c8d69e5
#
_entry.id   6bc76c1c532106d28dbcf5114c8d69e5
#
_cell.length_a   1.000
_cell.length_b   1.000
_cell.length_c   1.000
_cell.angle_alpha   90.00
_cell.angle_beta   90.00
_cell.angle_gamma   90.00
#
_symmetry.space_group_name_H-M   'P 1'
#
loop_
_entity.id
_entity.type
_entity.pdbx_description
1 polymer ?
#
loop_
_entity_poly.entity_id
_entity_poly.type
_entity_poly.pdbx_seq_one_letter_code
_entity_poly.pdbx_strand_id
1 'polypeptide(L)'
;MSRCLGVSCLIVFVAVAALAQRPALDQSAETETAWTCPMHPDYTMEASGKCPRCGMDLVRAAAFDVRDYPLEVETVPALVRPGQKATLRFKAFHPGTGAAVTKFVPVHEKEYHLFVISQDMTHFEHIHPEMRPDGTWTIDVTLPKPGYYKLLSDFLPAGGAPQFAARPLVTAGYGGDLVGDSARLVPDRGLTKRVEGITATVAYDPPTFVAGVYGHMNFHLTDTATGRPVTDLQTYLGAFGHTLIMSEDMTDYVHSHPLDILAMADDDAAEPRFLIPPGADLEKLRGGPDVTFEGLMPKPGRYRAWTQFRRNDKLHTFAFTFEVAAADVK
;
A
#
# COMPACT_ATOMS: atom_id res chain seq x y z
N MET A 1 74.10 -45.00 -37.53
CA MET A 1 73.33 -44.85 -36.26
C MET A 1 73.36 -43.37 -35.93
N SER A 2 72.26 -42.66 -36.22
CA SER A 2 72.20 -41.24 -35.90
C SER A 2 70.73 -40.98 -35.53
N ARG A 3 70.49 -40.63 -34.28
CA ARG A 3 69.13 -40.32 -33.70
C ARG A 3 68.89 -38.83 -33.91
N CYS A 4 67.90 -38.48 -34.70
CA CYS A 4 67.30 -37.15 -34.71
C CYS A 4 66.35 -36.99 -33.57
N LEU A 5 66.60 -36.06 -32.64
CA LEU A 5 65.61 -35.58 -31.65
C LEU A 5 64.72 -34.52 -32.32
N GLY A 6 63.49 -34.81 -32.44
CA GLY A 6 62.45 -33.84 -32.81
C GLY A 6 62.05 -32.97 -31.60
N VAL A 7 62.19 -31.66 -31.69
CA VAL A 7 61.74 -30.67 -30.75
C VAL A 7 60.33 -30.27 -31.17
N SER A 8 59.31 -30.71 -30.40
CA SER A 8 57.94 -30.24 -30.58
C SER A 8 57.78 -28.89 -29.88
N CYS A 9 57.60 -27.84 -30.67
CA CYS A 9 57.27 -26.51 -30.17
C CYS A 9 55.75 -26.45 -29.85
N LEU A 10 55.40 -26.40 -28.59
CA LEU A 10 54.03 -26.24 -28.13
C LEU A 10 53.66 -24.74 -28.16
N ILE A 11 52.90 -24.33 -29.16
CA ILE A 11 52.39 -22.95 -29.22
C ILE A 11 51.16 -22.87 -28.33
N VAL A 12 51.30 -22.20 -27.19
CA VAL A 12 50.18 -21.90 -26.28
C VAL A 12 49.49 -20.64 -26.80
N PHE A 13 48.30 -20.79 -27.38
CA PHE A 13 47.43 -19.67 -27.67
C PHE A 13 46.79 -19.17 -26.36
N VAL A 14 47.23 -18.03 -25.85
CA VAL A 14 46.56 -17.30 -24.81
C VAL A 14 45.42 -16.49 -25.47
N ALA A 15 44.20 -16.99 -25.38
CA ALA A 15 43.03 -16.22 -25.75
C ALA A 15 42.77 -15.15 -24.68
N VAL A 16 43.15 -13.91 -24.97
CA VAL A 16 42.76 -12.75 -24.17
C VAL A 16 41.28 -12.48 -24.45
N ALA A 17 40.42 -12.95 -23.57
CA ALA A 17 39.00 -12.55 -23.56
C ALA A 17 38.93 -11.05 -23.21
N ALA A 18 38.75 -10.21 -24.22
CA ALA A 18 38.39 -8.82 -24.01
C ALA A 18 36.98 -8.81 -23.39
N LEU A 19 36.92 -8.67 -22.07
CA LEU A 19 35.69 -8.30 -21.38
C LEU A 19 35.30 -6.92 -21.92
N ALA A 20 34.33 -6.90 -22.85
CA ALA A 20 33.68 -5.68 -23.25
C ALA A 20 33.01 -5.11 -21.99
N GLN A 21 33.64 -4.10 -21.39
CA GLN A 21 32.99 -3.28 -20.37
C GLN A 21 31.77 -2.68 -21.02
N ARG A 22 30.57 -3.15 -20.59
CA ARG A 22 29.34 -2.45 -20.87
C ARG A 22 29.55 -1.02 -20.35
N PRO A 23 29.29 0.02 -21.16
CA PRO A 23 29.33 1.36 -20.64
C PRO A 23 28.39 1.38 -19.41
N ALA A 24 28.89 1.84 -18.28
CA ALA A 24 28.04 2.13 -17.14
C ALA A 24 26.93 3.07 -17.66
N LEU A 25 25.69 2.65 -17.55
CA LEU A 25 24.56 3.53 -17.80
C LEU A 25 24.81 4.77 -16.94
N ASP A 26 24.81 5.93 -17.57
CA ASP A 26 24.99 7.20 -16.89
C ASP A 26 23.92 7.32 -15.81
N GLN A 27 24.28 7.01 -14.57
CA GLN A 27 23.39 7.03 -13.41
C GLN A 27 23.16 8.46 -12.90
N SER A 28 23.74 9.45 -13.57
CA SER A 28 23.61 10.87 -13.26
C SER A 28 22.47 11.58 -14.02
N ALA A 29 21.67 10.87 -14.81
CA ALA A 29 20.45 11.44 -15.34
C ALA A 29 19.58 11.84 -14.12
N GLU A 30 19.56 13.14 -13.79
CA GLU A 30 18.63 13.70 -12.83
C GLU A 30 17.23 13.24 -13.26
N THR A 31 16.59 12.42 -12.44
CA THR A 31 15.25 11.93 -12.74
C THR A 31 14.34 13.14 -12.82
N GLU A 32 13.69 13.34 -13.96
CA GLU A 32 12.76 14.46 -14.14
C GLU A 32 11.70 14.39 -13.04
N THR A 33 11.63 15.44 -12.23
CA THR A 33 10.67 15.50 -11.13
C THR A 33 9.46 16.31 -11.56
N ALA A 34 8.28 15.80 -11.27
CA ALA A 34 7.00 16.48 -11.46
C ALA A 34 6.28 16.66 -10.13
N TRP A 35 5.24 17.46 -10.11
CA TRP A 35 4.29 17.47 -9.03
C TRP A 35 3.27 16.35 -9.27
N THR A 36 3.24 15.34 -8.41
CA THR A 36 2.40 14.15 -8.58
C THR A 36 1.55 13.90 -7.34
N CYS A 37 0.39 13.28 -7.54
CA CYS A 37 -0.41 12.81 -6.43
C CYS A 37 0.18 11.52 -5.85
N PRO A 38 0.43 11.42 -4.54
CA PRO A 38 0.94 10.20 -3.93
C PRO A 38 0.01 8.98 -4.11
N MET A 39 -1.31 9.21 -4.19
CA MET A 39 -2.31 8.17 -4.42
C MET A 39 -2.60 7.88 -5.90
N HIS A 40 -2.45 8.89 -6.75
CA HIS A 40 -2.70 8.78 -8.19
C HIS A 40 -1.42 9.16 -8.94
N PRO A 41 -0.41 8.29 -8.97
CA PRO A 41 0.90 8.61 -9.55
C PRO A 41 0.84 8.93 -11.05
N ASP A 42 -0.25 8.53 -11.70
CA ASP A 42 -0.58 8.88 -13.09
C ASP A 42 -1.05 10.35 -13.26
N TYR A 43 -1.39 11.03 -12.16
CA TYR A 43 -1.73 12.44 -12.18
C TYR A 43 -0.52 13.31 -11.83
N THR A 44 0.00 14.01 -12.82
CA THR A 44 1.18 14.87 -12.70
C THR A 44 0.92 16.27 -13.22
N MET A 45 1.59 17.25 -12.61
CA MET A 45 1.56 18.67 -13.02
C MET A 45 2.96 19.29 -12.98
N GLU A 46 3.14 20.43 -13.66
CA GLU A 46 4.37 21.22 -13.63
C GLU A 46 4.50 22.07 -12.36
N ALA A 47 3.40 22.33 -11.66
CA ALA A 47 3.32 23.18 -10.48
C ALA A 47 2.65 22.45 -9.30
N SER A 48 2.89 22.97 -8.07
CA SER A 48 2.17 22.52 -6.88
C SER A 48 0.67 22.76 -7.00
N GLY A 49 -0.11 21.92 -6.35
CA GLY A 49 -1.57 22.02 -6.38
C GLY A 49 -2.22 20.85 -5.63
N LYS A 50 -3.50 20.66 -5.89
CA LYS A 50 -4.26 19.53 -5.35
C LYS A 50 -4.65 18.57 -6.47
N CYS A 51 -4.68 17.29 -6.14
CA CYS A 51 -5.19 16.27 -7.05
C CYS A 51 -6.70 16.44 -7.20
N PRO A 52 -7.22 16.58 -8.44
CA PRO A 52 -8.66 16.76 -8.66
C PRO A 52 -9.45 15.47 -8.37
N ARG A 53 -8.78 14.31 -8.28
CA ARG A 53 -9.43 13.02 -8.03
C ARG A 53 -9.64 12.74 -6.54
N CYS A 54 -8.73 13.19 -5.66
CA CYS A 54 -8.81 12.89 -4.24
C CYS A 54 -8.54 14.08 -3.30
N GLY A 55 -8.26 15.27 -3.83
CA GLY A 55 -8.05 16.48 -3.03
C GLY A 55 -6.68 16.58 -2.34
N MET A 56 -5.84 15.54 -2.39
CA MET A 56 -4.52 15.55 -1.77
C MET A 56 -3.59 16.58 -2.40
N ASP A 57 -2.70 17.13 -1.58
CA ASP A 57 -1.63 17.98 -2.07
C ASP A 57 -0.67 17.17 -2.96
N LEU A 58 -0.31 17.76 -4.09
CA LEU A 58 0.71 17.19 -4.96
C LEU A 58 2.09 17.37 -4.31
N VAL A 59 2.95 16.38 -4.46
CA VAL A 59 4.31 16.38 -3.94
C VAL A 59 5.31 16.29 -5.09
N ARG A 60 6.50 16.86 -4.92
CA ARG A 60 7.58 16.68 -5.89
C ARG A 60 8.12 15.27 -5.80
N ALA A 61 8.03 14.53 -6.89
CA ALA A 61 8.47 13.16 -6.98
C ALA A 61 9.00 12.85 -8.39
N ALA A 62 9.80 11.81 -8.50
CA ALA A 62 10.22 11.24 -9.77
C ALA A 62 9.10 10.33 -10.32
N ALA A 63 7.97 10.91 -10.72
CA ALA A 63 6.76 10.19 -11.09
C ALA A 63 6.96 9.13 -12.19
N PHE A 64 7.99 9.31 -13.03
CA PHE A 64 8.32 8.39 -14.12
C PHE A 64 9.46 7.43 -13.79
N ASP A 65 10.02 7.51 -12.57
CA ASP A 65 11.03 6.55 -12.11
C ASP A 65 10.34 5.31 -11.53
N VAL A 66 10.21 4.28 -12.35
CA VAL A 66 9.56 3.00 -11.99
C VAL A 66 10.47 2.05 -11.21
N ARG A 67 11.67 2.49 -10.79
CA ARG A 67 12.58 1.63 -10.03
C ARG A 67 12.07 1.42 -8.61
N ASP A 68 12.08 0.16 -8.18
CA ASP A 68 11.80 -0.18 -6.79
C ASP A 68 12.96 0.21 -5.88
N TYR A 69 12.64 0.78 -4.73
CA TYR A 69 13.60 1.00 -3.65
C TYR A 69 13.78 -0.31 -2.88
N PRO A 70 14.99 -0.91 -2.87
CA PRO A 70 15.25 -2.10 -2.08
C PRO A 70 14.87 -1.88 -0.62
N LEU A 71 14.04 -2.76 -0.06
CA LEU A 71 13.60 -2.71 1.32
C LEU A 71 14.11 -3.94 2.07
N GLU A 72 14.98 -3.74 3.05
CA GLU A 72 15.39 -4.76 3.98
C GLU A 72 14.43 -4.84 5.15
N VAL A 73 14.15 -6.06 5.61
CA VAL A 73 13.30 -6.32 6.78
C VAL A 73 14.05 -7.25 7.72
N GLU A 74 14.14 -6.83 8.97
CA GLU A 74 14.76 -7.56 10.07
C GLU A 74 13.77 -7.73 11.22
N THR A 75 13.85 -8.84 11.93
CA THR A 75 13.01 -9.07 13.12
C THR A 75 13.86 -9.30 14.36
N VAL A 76 13.45 -8.75 15.49
CA VAL A 76 14.09 -8.99 16.79
C VAL A 76 13.04 -9.47 17.80
N PRO A 77 13.12 -10.74 18.22
CA PRO A 77 14.12 -11.76 17.84
C PRO A 77 13.97 -12.22 16.39
N ALA A 78 15.04 -12.79 15.80
CA ALA A 78 15.03 -13.28 14.42
C ALA A 78 13.93 -14.34 14.17
N LEU A 79 13.61 -15.16 15.16
CA LEU A 79 12.49 -16.08 15.12
C LEU A 79 11.31 -15.49 15.87
N VAL A 80 10.37 -14.92 15.15
CA VAL A 80 9.12 -14.38 15.70
C VAL A 80 8.23 -15.54 16.18
N ARG A 81 7.78 -15.46 17.43
CA ARG A 81 6.89 -16.47 18.05
C ARG A 81 5.50 -15.89 18.23
N PRO A 82 4.44 -16.65 17.88
CA PRO A 82 3.06 -16.22 18.13
C PRO A 82 2.82 -15.84 19.58
N GLY A 83 2.07 -14.77 19.81
CA GLY A 83 1.74 -14.25 21.14
C GLY A 83 2.90 -13.58 21.87
N GLN A 84 4.09 -13.51 21.27
CA GLN A 84 5.24 -12.82 21.84
C GLN A 84 5.53 -11.55 21.06
N LYS A 85 5.96 -10.53 21.79
CA LYS A 85 6.39 -9.26 21.21
C LYS A 85 7.63 -9.47 20.35
N ALA A 86 7.62 -8.90 19.15
CA ALA A 86 8.76 -8.80 18.26
C ALA A 86 8.87 -7.39 17.70
N THR A 87 10.08 -6.91 17.50
CA THR A 87 10.33 -5.63 16.83
C THR A 87 10.63 -5.90 15.36
N LEU A 88 9.86 -5.29 14.47
CA LEU A 88 10.15 -5.23 13.05
C LEU A 88 11.04 -4.02 12.77
N ARG A 89 12.02 -4.20 11.90
CA ARG A 89 12.92 -3.14 11.44
C ARG A 89 12.92 -3.13 9.93
N PHE A 90 12.80 -1.94 9.35
CA PHE A 90 12.79 -1.74 7.91
C PHE A 90 13.84 -0.70 7.54
N LYS A 91 14.52 -0.91 6.41
CA LYS A 91 15.48 0.06 5.86
C LYS A 91 15.37 0.08 4.35
N ALA A 92 15.07 1.24 3.80
CA ALA A 92 14.98 1.44 2.35
C ALA A 92 16.30 1.98 1.81
N PHE A 93 16.64 1.57 0.60
CA PHE A 93 17.86 1.99 -0.09
C PHE A 93 17.54 2.61 -1.44
N HIS A 94 18.31 3.62 -1.82
CA HIS A 94 18.16 4.27 -3.11
C HIS A 94 18.63 3.33 -4.24
N PRO A 95 17.81 3.06 -5.27
CA PRO A 95 18.11 2.04 -6.28
C PRO A 95 19.33 2.33 -7.15
N GLY A 96 19.69 3.60 -7.31
CA GLY A 96 20.84 4.00 -8.12
C GLY A 96 22.17 4.08 -7.35
N THR A 97 22.12 4.48 -6.07
CA THR A 97 23.34 4.71 -5.26
C THR A 97 23.59 3.65 -4.21
N GLY A 98 22.59 2.86 -3.84
CA GLY A 98 22.66 1.91 -2.73
C GLY A 98 22.73 2.58 -1.35
N ALA A 99 22.62 3.90 -1.27
CA ALA A 99 22.62 4.62 -0.01
C ALA A 99 21.29 4.42 0.75
N ALA A 100 21.36 4.36 2.08
CA ALA A 100 20.16 4.32 2.90
C ALA A 100 19.34 5.61 2.73
N VAL A 101 18.03 5.46 2.56
CA VAL A 101 17.08 6.57 2.50
C VAL A 101 16.78 7.04 3.93
N THR A 102 16.97 8.33 4.17
CA THR A 102 16.76 8.95 5.50
C THR A 102 15.75 10.11 5.46
N LYS A 103 15.19 10.40 4.28
CA LYS A 103 14.18 11.44 4.10
C LYS A 103 13.00 10.88 3.32
N PHE A 104 11.83 11.07 3.88
CA PHE A 104 10.56 10.63 3.29
C PHE A 104 9.57 11.79 3.27
N VAL A 105 8.58 11.69 2.43
CA VAL A 105 7.48 12.64 2.35
C VAL A 105 6.29 12.05 3.08
N PRO A 106 5.71 12.75 4.06
CA PRO A 106 4.49 12.28 4.70
C PRO A 106 3.34 12.16 3.69
N VAL A 107 2.70 11.01 3.68
CA VAL A 107 1.46 10.76 2.95
C VAL A 107 0.42 10.41 4.01
N HIS A 108 -0.72 11.09 4.02
CA HIS A 108 -1.72 10.88 5.07
C HIS A 108 -1.13 10.95 6.49
N GLU A 109 -0.46 12.06 6.80
CA GLU A 109 0.13 12.37 8.11
C GLU A 109 1.26 11.43 8.56
N LYS A 110 1.60 10.38 7.80
CA LYS A 110 2.67 9.43 8.12
C LYS A 110 3.64 9.27 6.97
N GLU A 111 4.90 9.12 7.31
CA GLU A 111 5.97 8.86 6.34
C GLU A 111 6.05 7.37 5.96
N TYR A 112 5.41 6.49 6.74
CA TYR A 112 5.43 5.05 6.51
C TYR A 112 4.14 4.40 7.03
N HIS A 113 3.44 3.68 6.16
CA HIS A 113 2.31 2.83 6.50
C HIS A 113 2.73 1.36 6.39
N LEU A 114 2.42 0.60 7.40
CA LEU A 114 2.64 -0.84 7.42
C LEU A 114 1.32 -1.57 7.61
N PHE A 115 0.98 -2.43 6.65
CA PHE A 115 -0.12 -3.36 6.82
C PHE A 115 0.45 -4.76 7.10
N VAL A 116 -0.08 -5.41 8.12
CA VAL A 116 0.29 -6.77 8.50
C VAL A 116 -0.91 -7.67 8.31
N ILE A 117 -0.82 -8.60 7.37
CA ILE A 117 -1.96 -9.44 6.97
C ILE A 117 -1.58 -10.90 7.04
N SER A 118 -2.34 -11.72 7.79
CA SER A 118 -2.15 -13.18 7.80
C SER A 118 -2.60 -13.80 6.48
N GLN A 119 -1.99 -14.91 6.10
CA GLN A 119 -2.28 -15.65 4.86
C GLN A 119 -3.77 -16.00 4.69
N ASP A 120 -4.45 -16.34 5.76
CA ASP A 120 -5.88 -16.62 5.78
C ASP A 120 -6.77 -15.35 5.87
N MET A 121 -6.15 -14.17 5.84
CA MET A 121 -6.82 -12.87 5.90
C MET A 121 -7.72 -12.66 7.13
N THR A 122 -7.50 -13.37 8.23
CA THR A 122 -8.25 -13.18 9.48
C THR A 122 -7.59 -12.18 10.42
N HIS A 123 -6.28 -11.91 10.26
CA HIS A 123 -5.55 -10.90 11.00
C HIS A 123 -5.16 -9.76 10.07
N PHE A 124 -5.43 -8.55 10.52
CA PHE A 124 -5.11 -7.31 9.82
C PHE A 124 -4.70 -6.24 10.83
N GLU A 125 -3.57 -5.61 10.59
CA GLU A 125 -3.13 -4.40 11.29
C GLU A 125 -2.75 -3.33 10.27
N HIS A 126 -3.11 -2.08 10.54
CA HIS A 126 -2.61 -0.89 9.85
C HIS A 126 -1.90 -0.03 10.89
N ILE A 127 -0.57 -0.04 10.84
CA ILE A 127 0.31 0.53 11.85
C ILE A 127 1.41 1.38 11.22
N HIS A 128 2.06 2.23 12.02
CA HIS A 128 3.00 3.22 11.51
C HIS A 128 4.32 3.10 12.26
N PRO A 129 5.36 2.52 11.64
CA PRO A 129 6.70 2.49 12.20
C PRO A 129 7.25 3.88 12.46
N GLU A 130 8.17 3.99 13.41
CA GLU A 130 8.89 5.22 13.73
C GLU A 130 10.31 5.16 13.18
N MET A 131 10.75 6.24 12.51
CA MET A 131 12.08 6.32 11.93
C MET A 131 13.13 6.73 12.99
N ARG A 132 14.25 6.03 12.96
CA ARG A 132 15.46 6.36 13.70
C ARG A 132 16.38 7.28 12.88
N PRO A 133 17.34 7.98 13.50
CA PRO A 133 18.23 8.90 12.79
C PRO A 133 19.06 8.25 11.66
N ASP A 134 19.28 6.93 11.71
CA ASP A 134 20.01 6.17 10.70
C ASP A 134 19.15 5.71 9.50
N GLY A 135 17.89 6.15 9.46
CA GLY A 135 16.92 5.78 8.42
C GLY A 135 16.26 4.42 8.64
N THR A 136 16.50 3.78 9.79
CA THR A 136 15.82 2.53 10.14
C THR A 136 14.45 2.81 10.75
N TRP A 137 13.40 2.25 10.19
CA TRP A 137 12.05 2.25 10.73
C TRP A 137 11.85 1.11 11.70
N THR A 138 11.18 1.33 12.82
CA THR A 138 10.96 0.31 13.84
C THR A 138 9.54 0.33 14.37
N ILE A 139 8.97 -0.85 14.59
CA ILE A 139 7.68 -1.01 15.27
C ILE A 139 7.61 -2.36 15.98
N ASP A 140 6.92 -2.37 17.11
CA ASP A 140 6.65 -3.61 17.85
C ASP A 140 5.31 -4.21 17.42
N VAL A 141 5.31 -5.52 17.22
CA VAL A 141 4.11 -6.31 16.86
C VAL A 141 3.97 -7.51 17.76
N THR A 142 2.73 -8.03 17.89
CA THR A 142 2.44 -9.30 18.54
C THR A 142 1.50 -10.11 17.66
N LEU A 143 2.05 -11.02 16.88
CA LEU A 143 1.28 -11.82 15.93
C LEU A 143 0.54 -12.96 16.67
N PRO A 144 -0.78 -13.14 16.47
CA PRO A 144 -1.59 -13.98 17.34
C PRO A 144 -1.40 -15.47 17.14
N LYS A 145 -0.96 -15.93 15.96
CA LYS A 145 -0.93 -17.35 15.59
C LYS A 145 0.28 -17.72 14.75
N PRO A 146 0.66 -19.01 14.70
CA PRO A 146 1.60 -19.50 13.70
C PRO A 146 1.06 -19.24 12.30
N GLY A 147 1.91 -18.75 11.40
CA GLY A 147 1.45 -18.46 10.04
C GLY A 147 2.46 -17.74 9.18
N TYR A 148 2.10 -17.63 7.92
CA TYR A 148 2.67 -16.68 7.00
C TYR A 148 1.90 -15.37 7.12
N TYR A 149 2.64 -14.27 7.21
CA TYR A 149 2.11 -12.91 7.19
C TYR A 149 2.75 -12.16 6.05
N LYS A 150 1.96 -11.35 5.36
CA LYS A 150 2.45 -10.40 4.38
C LYS A 150 2.58 -9.04 5.06
N LEU A 151 3.76 -8.47 4.97
CA LEU A 151 4.08 -7.10 5.38
C LEU A 151 4.00 -6.23 4.12
N LEU A 152 3.09 -5.29 4.09
CA LEU A 152 2.96 -4.33 3.00
C LEU A 152 3.40 -2.98 3.50
N SER A 153 4.43 -2.45 2.89
CA SER A 153 5.08 -1.19 3.26
C SER A 153 4.80 -0.14 2.20
N ASP A 154 4.09 0.91 2.58
CA ASP A 154 3.74 2.03 1.71
C ASP A 154 4.47 3.29 2.21
N PHE A 155 5.33 3.88 1.37
CA PHE A 155 6.15 5.04 1.73
C PHE A 155 6.59 5.82 0.49
N LEU A 156 6.91 7.10 0.67
CA LEU A 156 7.39 7.98 -0.40
C LEU A 156 8.78 8.53 -0.04
N PRO A 157 9.87 8.01 -0.65
CA PRO A 157 11.19 8.61 -0.52
C PRO A 157 11.20 10.05 -1.07
N ALA A 158 11.84 10.97 -0.37
CA ALA A 158 11.93 12.36 -0.85
C ALA A 158 12.67 12.42 -2.20
N GLY A 159 12.01 12.92 -3.22
CA GLY A 159 12.52 13.00 -4.59
C GLY A 159 12.44 11.69 -5.38
N GLY A 160 11.91 10.61 -4.79
CA GLY A 160 11.61 9.35 -5.47
C GLY A 160 10.15 9.24 -5.92
N ALA A 161 9.76 8.05 -6.38
CA ALA A 161 8.38 7.70 -6.66
C ALA A 161 7.74 7.03 -5.43
N PRO A 162 6.39 7.07 -5.29
CA PRO A 162 5.69 6.29 -4.28
C PRO A 162 6.06 4.82 -4.35
N GLN A 163 6.35 4.23 -3.21
CA GLN A 163 6.82 2.85 -3.09
C GLN A 163 5.82 2.01 -2.33
N PHE A 164 5.55 0.83 -2.86
CA PHE A 164 4.77 -0.16 -2.17
C PHE A 164 5.49 -1.52 -2.20
N ALA A 165 6.08 -1.89 -1.08
CA ALA A 165 6.92 -3.07 -0.98
C ALA A 165 6.26 -4.17 -0.14
N ALA A 166 6.13 -5.37 -0.72
CA ALA A 166 5.64 -6.56 -0.02
C ALA A 166 6.81 -7.41 0.47
N ARG A 167 6.76 -7.82 1.74
CA ARG A 167 7.75 -8.75 2.33
C ARG A 167 7.06 -9.86 3.12
N PRO A 168 7.56 -11.09 3.05
CA PRO A 168 7.04 -12.20 3.84
C PRO A 168 7.57 -12.14 5.28
N LEU A 169 6.73 -12.57 6.23
CA LEU A 169 7.12 -12.88 7.60
C LEU A 169 6.51 -14.22 7.98
N VAL A 170 7.35 -15.18 8.35
CA VAL A 170 6.91 -16.50 8.81
C VAL A 170 7.22 -16.65 10.29
N THR A 171 6.20 -17.01 11.07
CA THR A 171 6.35 -17.19 12.51
C THR A 171 6.73 -18.62 12.89
N ALA A 172 7.32 -18.79 14.08
CA ALA A 172 7.62 -20.12 14.62
C ALA A 172 6.35 -20.99 14.70
N GLY A 173 6.52 -22.27 14.41
CA GLY A 173 5.44 -23.25 14.46
C GLY A 173 4.53 -23.25 13.22
N TYR A 174 4.81 -22.43 12.21
CA TYR A 174 4.14 -22.56 10.92
C TYR A 174 4.64 -23.82 10.21
N GLY A 175 3.74 -24.74 9.95
CA GLY A 175 4.00 -25.98 9.21
C GLY A 175 3.12 -26.13 7.98
N GLY A 176 2.50 -25.02 7.57
CA GLY A 176 1.53 -25.00 6.48
C GLY A 176 2.14 -24.93 5.11
N ASP A 177 1.28 -25.02 4.11
CA ASP A 177 1.58 -24.84 2.71
C ASP A 177 1.32 -23.38 2.32
N LEU A 178 2.33 -22.69 1.78
CA LEU A 178 2.21 -21.31 1.33
C LEU A 178 1.13 -21.10 0.24
N VAL A 179 0.79 -22.15 -0.49
CA VAL A 179 -0.27 -22.11 -1.50
C VAL A 179 -1.57 -22.72 -0.98
N GLY A 180 -1.49 -23.89 -0.34
CA GLY A 180 -2.65 -24.65 0.13
C GLY A 180 -3.41 -24.00 1.27
N ASP A 181 -2.73 -23.21 2.12
CA ASP A 181 -3.32 -22.50 3.26
C ASP A 181 -3.73 -21.05 2.93
N SER A 182 -3.79 -20.68 1.66
CA SER A 182 -4.28 -19.39 1.21
C SER A 182 -5.73 -19.17 1.65
N ALA A 183 -6.10 -17.92 1.88
CA ALA A 183 -7.48 -17.55 2.18
C ALA A 183 -8.43 -18.14 1.12
N ARG A 184 -9.55 -18.65 1.61
CA ARG A 184 -10.68 -19.05 0.76
C ARG A 184 -11.82 -18.12 1.08
N LEU A 185 -11.77 -16.95 0.47
CA LEU A 185 -12.74 -15.90 0.72
C LEU A 185 -14.13 -16.34 0.23
N VAL A 186 -15.13 -16.02 1.03
CA VAL A 186 -16.53 -16.17 0.64
C VAL A 186 -17.13 -14.77 0.65
N PRO A 187 -17.68 -14.29 -0.47
CA PRO A 187 -18.34 -13.00 -0.53
C PRO A 187 -19.43 -12.87 0.54
N ASP A 188 -19.50 -11.71 1.16
CA ASP A 188 -20.48 -11.45 2.18
C ASP A 188 -21.91 -11.48 1.60
N ARG A 189 -22.81 -12.20 2.24
CA ARG A 189 -24.24 -12.23 1.85
C ARG A 189 -24.99 -10.98 2.28
N GLY A 190 -24.50 -10.33 3.33
CA GLY A 190 -25.08 -9.11 3.89
C GLY A 190 -24.07 -7.96 3.85
N LEU A 191 -24.53 -6.82 3.40
CA LEU A 191 -23.71 -5.61 3.26
C LEU A 191 -23.69 -4.74 4.51
N THR A 192 -24.11 -5.29 5.67
CA THR A 192 -24.15 -4.58 6.96
C THR A 192 -23.34 -5.34 7.99
N LYS A 193 -22.44 -4.65 8.66
CA LYS A 193 -21.61 -5.20 9.76
C LYS A 193 -21.63 -4.27 10.97
N ARG A 194 -21.39 -4.85 12.15
CA ARG A 194 -21.37 -4.13 13.43
C ARG A 194 -20.04 -4.33 14.12
N VAL A 195 -19.41 -3.24 14.52
CA VAL A 195 -18.14 -3.23 15.26
C VAL A 195 -18.24 -2.17 16.35
N GLU A 196 -18.11 -2.57 17.60
CA GLU A 196 -17.98 -1.69 18.79
C GLU A 196 -18.88 -0.44 18.79
N GLY A 197 -20.17 -0.62 18.58
CA GLY A 197 -21.16 0.47 18.66
C GLY A 197 -21.40 1.21 17.35
N ILE A 198 -20.73 0.86 16.27
CA ILE A 198 -21.00 1.36 14.91
C ILE A 198 -21.57 0.22 14.05
N THR A 199 -22.62 0.52 13.32
CA THR A 199 -23.17 -0.30 12.25
C THR A 199 -22.80 0.36 10.93
N ALA A 200 -22.03 -0.36 10.08
CA ALA A 200 -21.65 0.09 8.76
C ALA A 200 -22.44 -0.72 7.72
N THR A 201 -23.14 -0.04 6.83
CA THR A 201 -23.74 -0.62 5.63
C THR A 201 -22.98 -0.12 4.42
N VAL A 202 -22.52 -1.03 3.55
CA VAL A 202 -21.84 -0.68 2.31
C VAL A 202 -22.75 -0.94 1.11
N ALA A 203 -22.73 -0.04 0.13
CA ALA A 203 -23.29 -0.25 -1.19
C ALA A 203 -22.15 -0.13 -2.21
N TYR A 204 -22.15 -1.01 -3.20
CA TYR A 204 -21.15 -0.98 -4.28
C TYR A 204 -21.74 -0.30 -5.51
N ASP A 205 -20.93 0.52 -6.17
CA ASP A 205 -21.27 1.15 -7.45
C ASP A 205 -20.10 1.01 -8.43
N PRO A 206 -20.25 0.21 -9.51
CA PRO A 206 -21.43 -0.61 -9.85
C PRO A 206 -21.72 -1.70 -8.80
N PRO A 207 -22.93 -2.24 -8.72
CA PRO A 207 -23.33 -3.27 -7.74
C PRO A 207 -22.45 -4.52 -7.73
N THR A 208 -21.76 -4.78 -8.82
CA THR A 208 -20.70 -5.78 -8.96
C THR A 208 -19.50 -5.08 -9.57
N PHE A 209 -18.39 -5.08 -8.89
CA PHE A 209 -17.14 -4.53 -9.44
C PHE A 209 -16.70 -5.31 -10.67
N VAL A 210 -16.07 -4.61 -11.61
CA VAL A 210 -15.51 -5.18 -12.84
C VAL A 210 -14.01 -4.92 -12.87
N ALA A 211 -13.22 -5.93 -13.20
CA ALA A 211 -11.77 -5.81 -13.27
C ALA A 211 -11.34 -4.72 -14.27
N GLY A 212 -10.40 -3.87 -13.83
CA GLY A 212 -9.89 -2.76 -14.62
C GLY A 212 -10.83 -1.54 -14.73
N VAL A 213 -11.95 -1.55 -14.02
CA VAL A 213 -12.91 -0.43 -13.97
C VAL A 213 -12.96 0.16 -12.57
N TYR A 214 -12.94 1.47 -12.46
CA TYR A 214 -13.14 2.17 -11.19
C TYR A 214 -14.54 1.87 -10.64
N GLY A 215 -14.60 1.69 -9.33
CA GLY A 215 -15.85 1.49 -8.62
C GLY A 215 -15.80 2.09 -7.23
N HIS A 216 -16.95 2.25 -6.62
CA HIS A 216 -17.11 2.91 -5.34
C HIS A 216 -17.65 1.97 -4.28
N MET A 217 -17.13 2.13 -3.06
CA MET A 217 -17.65 1.54 -1.83
C MET A 217 -18.29 2.66 -1.02
N ASN A 218 -19.63 2.74 -1.06
CA ASN A 218 -20.41 3.77 -0.39
C ASN A 218 -20.85 3.26 0.98
N PHE A 219 -20.23 3.76 2.04
CA PHE A 219 -20.58 3.41 3.42
C PHE A 219 -21.60 4.37 3.98
N HIS A 220 -22.62 3.82 4.66
CA HIS A 220 -23.51 4.55 5.55
C HIS A 220 -23.34 4.04 6.97
N LEU A 221 -23.03 4.95 7.91
CA LEU A 221 -22.70 4.61 9.29
C LEU A 221 -23.80 5.05 10.24
N THR A 222 -24.23 4.12 11.10
CA THR A 222 -25.20 4.40 12.16
C THR A 222 -24.69 3.95 13.52
N ASP A 223 -25.09 4.63 14.55
CA ASP A 223 -24.86 4.20 15.93
C ASP A 223 -25.71 2.94 16.22
N THR A 224 -25.07 1.86 16.65
CA THR A 224 -25.70 0.55 16.78
C THR A 224 -26.82 0.54 17.85
N ALA A 225 -26.67 1.34 18.91
CA ALA A 225 -27.62 1.35 20.01
C ALA A 225 -28.86 2.18 19.70
N THR A 226 -28.68 3.29 18.98
CA THR A 226 -29.76 4.27 18.74
C THR A 226 -30.33 4.21 17.33
N GLY A 227 -29.63 3.59 16.38
CA GLY A 227 -29.95 3.61 14.96
C GLY A 227 -29.78 4.98 14.29
N ARG A 228 -29.28 5.98 15.00
CA ARG A 228 -29.09 7.34 14.44
C ARG A 228 -27.87 7.40 13.55
N PRO A 229 -27.89 8.26 12.51
CA PRO A 229 -26.70 8.50 11.69
C PRO A 229 -25.49 8.95 12.52
N VAL A 230 -24.31 8.43 12.22
CA VAL A 230 -23.03 8.85 12.82
C VAL A 230 -22.56 10.09 12.07
N THR A 231 -22.60 11.24 12.72
CA THR A 231 -22.17 12.54 12.15
C THR A 231 -20.94 13.12 12.88
N ASP A 232 -20.34 12.30 13.74
CA ASP A 232 -19.26 12.67 14.64
C ASP A 232 -17.98 11.83 14.41
N LEU A 233 -17.81 11.30 13.19
CA LEU A 233 -16.52 10.70 12.81
C LEU A 233 -15.40 11.72 12.95
N GLN A 234 -14.30 11.26 13.51
CA GLN A 234 -13.05 12.00 13.60
C GLN A 234 -12.19 11.67 12.36
N THR A 235 -11.35 12.58 11.96
CA THR A 235 -10.34 12.27 10.97
C THR A 235 -9.35 11.24 11.52
N TYR A 236 -8.88 10.38 10.65
CA TYR A 236 -7.82 9.42 10.90
C TYR A 236 -6.85 9.49 9.71
N LEU A 237 -5.61 9.86 9.98
CA LEU A 237 -4.59 10.06 8.95
C LEU A 237 -5.03 11.05 7.85
N GLY A 238 -5.60 12.17 8.27
CA GLY A 238 -6.01 13.25 7.37
C GLY A 238 -7.32 13.02 6.61
N ALA A 239 -8.04 11.91 6.82
CA ALA A 239 -9.28 11.59 6.13
C ALA A 239 -10.34 11.02 7.07
N PHE A 240 -11.62 10.95 6.64
CA PHE A 240 -12.70 10.35 7.43
C PHE A 240 -12.75 8.82 7.36
N GLY A 241 -11.67 8.19 6.93
CA GLY A 241 -11.48 6.75 6.93
C GLY A 241 -10.33 6.32 6.04
N HIS A 242 -9.97 5.04 6.15
CA HIS A 242 -8.97 4.38 5.31
C HIS A 242 -9.44 3.00 4.93
N THR A 243 -9.13 2.54 3.74
CA THR A 243 -9.40 1.17 3.34
C THR A 243 -8.20 0.55 2.64
N LEU A 244 -7.90 -0.69 3.00
CA LEU A 244 -7.04 -1.58 2.22
C LEU A 244 -7.91 -2.68 1.62
N ILE A 245 -7.84 -2.84 0.31
CA ILE A 245 -8.50 -3.91 -0.42
C ILE A 245 -7.41 -4.88 -0.91
N MET A 246 -7.60 -6.18 -0.71
CA MET A 246 -6.63 -7.21 -1.07
C MET A 246 -7.32 -8.34 -1.83
N SER A 247 -6.70 -8.80 -2.94
CA SER A 247 -7.13 -10.00 -3.64
C SER A 247 -6.90 -11.26 -2.79
N GLU A 248 -7.71 -12.30 -2.99
CA GLU A 248 -7.65 -13.57 -2.25
C GLU A 248 -6.28 -14.23 -2.29
N ASP A 249 -5.56 -14.12 -3.40
CA ASP A 249 -4.19 -14.64 -3.55
C ASP A 249 -3.11 -13.69 -2.99
N MET A 250 -3.54 -12.57 -2.40
CA MET A 250 -2.67 -11.56 -1.81
C MET A 250 -1.65 -10.92 -2.79
N THR A 251 -1.92 -10.93 -4.09
CA THR A 251 -1.01 -10.33 -5.09
C THR A 251 -1.37 -8.88 -5.42
N ASP A 252 -2.66 -8.55 -5.43
CA ASP A 252 -3.14 -7.21 -5.73
C ASP A 252 -3.76 -6.58 -4.49
N TYR A 253 -3.51 -5.30 -4.35
CA TYR A 253 -4.04 -4.50 -3.26
C TYR A 253 -4.37 -3.09 -3.77
N VAL A 254 -5.29 -2.45 -3.08
CA VAL A 254 -5.63 -1.05 -3.27
C VAL A 254 -5.68 -0.40 -1.89
N HIS A 255 -4.82 0.59 -1.66
CA HIS A 255 -4.90 1.47 -0.49
C HIS A 255 -5.68 2.72 -0.93
N SER A 256 -6.85 2.93 -0.37
CA SER A 256 -7.74 4.01 -0.78
C SER A 256 -8.24 4.83 0.42
N HIS A 257 -8.57 6.07 0.12
CA HIS A 257 -9.09 7.06 1.06
C HIS A 257 -10.44 7.54 0.56
N PRO A 258 -11.27 8.13 1.44
CA PRO A 258 -12.52 8.70 1.01
C PRO A 258 -12.32 9.74 -0.08
N LEU A 259 -13.26 9.79 -1.00
CA LEU A 259 -13.34 10.88 -1.95
C LEU A 259 -13.61 12.17 -1.18
N ASP A 260 -12.58 13.01 -1.05
CA ASP A 260 -12.69 14.31 -0.37
C ASP A 260 -13.36 15.38 -1.25
N ILE A 261 -13.81 15.01 -2.42
CA ILE A 261 -14.52 15.90 -3.34
C ILE A 261 -16.01 15.68 -3.17
N LEU A 262 -16.70 16.67 -2.62
CA LEU A 262 -18.15 16.77 -2.65
C LEU A 262 -18.60 17.03 -4.08
N ALA A 263 -18.95 15.96 -4.77
CA ALA A 263 -19.53 15.95 -6.09
C ALA A 263 -18.58 16.41 -7.21
N MET A 264 -18.24 15.49 -8.07
CA MET A 264 -18.42 15.73 -9.50
C MET A 264 -19.94 15.89 -9.69
N ALA A 265 -20.54 16.85 -8.99
CA ALA A 265 -21.94 17.18 -9.14
C ALA A 265 -22.13 17.69 -10.57
N ASP A 266 -23.08 17.12 -11.22
CA ASP A 266 -23.78 17.64 -12.35
C ASP A 266 -23.55 19.14 -12.48
N ASP A 267 -23.14 19.57 -13.66
CA ASP A 267 -22.95 20.95 -14.08
C ASP A 267 -21.59 21.60 -13.82
N ASP A 268 -21.06 22.15 -14.85
CA ASP A 268 -20.24 23.36 -15.06
C ASP A 268 -19.71 24.17 -13.84
N ALA A 269 -19.69 23.60 -12.63
CA ALA A 269 -19.16 24.24 -11.43
C ALA A 269 -17.63 24.36 -11.55
N ALA A 270 -17.15 25.56 -11.70
CA ALA A 270 -15.79 25.95 -12.02
C ALA A 270 -14.73 25.54 -10.98
N GLU A 271 -15.10 24.97 -9.81
CA GLU A 271 -14.13 24.57 -8.77
C GLU A 271 -14.59 23.32 -7.99
N PRO A 272 -13.69 22.36 -7.75
CA PRO A 272 -13.99 21.18 -6.92
C PRO A 272 -14.27 21.60 -5.47
N ARG A 273 -15.35 21.08 -4.89
CA ARG A 273 -15.66 21.28 -3.47
C ARG A 273 -15.04 20.14 -2.66
N PHE A 274 -14.15 20.48 -1.75
CA PHE A 274 -13.51 19.49 -0.88
C PHE A 274 -14.33 19.24 0.38
N LEU A 275 -14.49 17.98 0.78
CA LEU A 275 -15.09 17.59 2.08
C LEU A 275 -14.27 18.13 3.24
N ILE A 276 -12.95 18.13 3.08
CA ILE A 276 -12.00 18.72 4.02
C ILE A 276 -11.49 20.02 3.40
N PRO A 277 -11.92 21.19 3.90
CA PRO A 277 -11.43 22.45 3.39
C PRO A 277 -9.92 22.59 3.54
N PRO A 278 -9.20 23.16 2.56
CA PRO A 278 -7.78 23.43 2.69
C PRO A 278 -7.46 24.25 3.95
N GLY A 279 -6.49 23.76 4.75
CA GLY A 279 -6.09 24.43 6.01
C GLY A 279 -7.04 24.24 7.19
N ALA A 280 -8.01 23.32 7.06
CA ALA A 280 -8.89 22.98 8.17
C ALA A 280 -8.12 22.36 9.34
N ASP A 281 -8.56 22.64 10.57
CA ASP A 281 -8.06 21.97 11.76
C ASP A 281 -8.67 20.56 11.83
N LEU A 282 -7.90 19.56 11.38
CA LEU A 282 -8.33 18.17 11.26
C LEU A 282 -8.81 17.57 12.59
N GLU A 283 -8.21 17.98 13.71
CA GLU A 283 -8.61 17.51 15.05
C GLU A 283 -10.05 17.92 15.41
N LYS A 284 -10.51 19.04 14.88
CA LYS A 284 -11.85 19.56 15.14
C LYS A 284 -12.91 19.14 14.12
N LEU A 285 -12.47 18.64 12.98
CA LEU A 285 -13.42 18.21 11.96
C LEU A 285 -14.20 16.99 12.42
N ARG A 286 -15.46 16.99 12.04
CA ARG A 286 -16.38 15.87 12.25
C ARG A 286 -17.13 15.61 10.96
N GLY A 287 -17.37 14.32 10.65
CA GLY A 287 -17.95 13.90 9.39
C GLY A 287 -18.87 12.68 9.51
N GLY A 288 -19.21 12.12 8.38
CA GLY A 288 -20.20 11.06 8.22
C GLY A 288 -21.62 11.62 8.07
N PRO A 289 -22.67 10.79 8.03
CA PRO A 289 -22.62 9.32 8.12
C PRO A 289 -22.15 8.61 6.86
N ASP A 290 -22.09 9.34 5.73
CA ASP A 290 -21.79 8.76 4.42
C ASP A 290 -20.31 9.00 4.08
N VAL A 291 -19.62 7.90 3.69
CA VAL A 291 -18.20 7.92 3.33
C VAL A 291 -18.00 7.02 2.12
N THR A 292 -17.46 7.58 1.04
CA THR A 292 -17.24 6.87 -0.23
C THR A 292 -15.76 6.66 -0.48
N PHE A 293 -15.38 5.43 -0.81
CA PHE A 293 -14.03 5.07 -1.27
C PHE A 293 -14.07 4.66 -2.73
N GLU A 294 -13.10 5.11 -3.51
CA GLU A 294 -12.89 4.65 -4.87
C GLU A 294 -11.80 3.58 -4.91
N GLY A 295 -11.95 2.59 -5.79
CA GLY A 295 -10.94 1.58 -6.03
C GLY A 295 -11.02 1.00 -7.43
N LEU A 296 -9.84 0.60 -7.95
CA LEU A 296 -9.72 -0.13 -9.19
C LEU A 296 -9.08 -1.49 -8.87
N MET A 297 -9.84 -2.55 -9.01
CA MET A 297 -9.34 -3.91 -8.86
C MET A 297 -8.80 -4.41 -10.22
N PRO A 298 -7.50 -4.78 -10.31
CA PRO A 298 -6.87 -5.02 -11.63
C PRO A 298 -7.28 -6.34 -12.28
N LYS A 299 -7.77 -7.32 -11.51
CA LYS A 299 -8.16 -8.63 -12.04
C LYS A 299 -9.48 -9.14 -11.45
N PRO A 300 -10.18 -10.07 -12.12
CA PRO A 300 -11.36 -10.71 -11.55
C PRO A 300 -10.97 -11.64 -10.39
N GLY A 301 -11.92 -11.88 -9.49
CA GLY A 301 -11.73 -12.76 -8.34
C GLY A 301 -12.34 -12.23 -7.06
N ARG A 302 -11.95 -12.82 -5.93
CA ARG A 302 -12.46 -12.43 -4.63
C ARG A 302 -11.48 -11.50 -3.94
N TYR A 303 -12.04 -10.49 -3.28
CA TYR A 303 -11.29 -9.47 -2.57
C TYR A 303 -11.85 -9.27 -1.17
N ARG A 304 -11.00 -8.87 -0.25
CA ARG A 304 -11.38 -8.40 1.08
C ARG A 304 -10.92 -6.97 1.27
N ALA A 305 -11.84 -6.13 1.70
CA ALA A 305 -11.54 -4.77 2.16
C ALA A 305 -11.55 -4.72 3.67
N TRP A 306 -10.56 -4.06 4.27
CA TRP A 306 -10.57 -3.63 5.66
C TRP A 306 -10.68 -2.12 5.67
N THR A 307 -11.86 -1.65 6.07
CA THR A 307 -12.18 -0.22 6.11
C THR A 307 -12.22 0.26 7.56
N GLN A 308 -11.52 1.33 7.82
CA GLN A 308 -11.31 1.88 9.15
C GLN A 308 -11.95 3.25 9.29
N PHE A 309 -12.68 3.45 10.39
CA PHE A 309 -13.27 4.73 10.79
C PHE A 309 -12.88 5.04 12.23
N ARG A 310 -12.62 6.32 12.52
CA ARG A 310 -12.31 6.79 13.88
C ARG A 310 -13.53 7.49 14.48
N ARG A 311 -13.96 7.04 15.67
CA ARG A 311 -15.04 7.67 16.46
C ARG A 311 -14.71 7.51 17.93
N ASN A 312 -14.93 8.58 18.73
CA ASN A 312 -14.65 8.58 20.18
C ASN A 312 -13.22 8.10 20.51
N ASP A 313 -12.23 8.56 19.74
CA ASP A 313 -10.82 8.21 19.84
C ASP A 313 -10.50 6.72 19.66
N LYS A 314 -11.44 5.96 19.12
CA LYS A 314 -11.28 4.55 18.80
C LYS A 314 -11.31 4.33 17.29
N LEU A 315 -10.47 3.40 16.84
CA LEU A 315 -10.45 2.95 15.47
C LEU A 315 -11.32 1.70 15.32
N HIS A 316 -12.27 1.75 14.42
CA HIS A 316 -13.21 0.66 14.12
C HIS A 316 -12.89 0.09 12.76
N THR A 317 -12.52 -1.19 12.68
CA THR A 317 -12.17 -1.86 11.42
C THR A 317 -13.28 -2.80 10.98
N PHE A 318 -13.80 -2.55 9.78
CA PHE A 318 -14.83 -3.37 9.14
C PHE A 318 -14.20 -4.17 7.99
N ALA A 319 -14.38 -5.48 7.99
CA ALA A 319 -13.91 -6.34 6.93
C ALA A 319 -15.07 -6.77 6.03
N PHE A 320 -15.04 -6.41 4.75
CA PHE A 320 -16.02 -6.82 3.75
C PHE A 320 -15.35 -7.67 2.66
N THR A 321 -16.03 -8.74 2.26
CA THR A 321 -15.56 -9.62 1.20
C THR A 321 -16.54 -9.56 0.02
N PHE A 322 -16.02 -9.33 -1.17
CA PHE A 322 -16.82 -9.18 -2.39
C PHE A 322 -16.14 -9.86 -3.58
N GLU A 323 -16.87 -9.99 -4.66
CA GLU A 323 -16.41 -10.55 -5.92
C GLU A 323 -16.25 -9.44 -6.97
N VAL A 324 -15.23 -9.58 -7.78
CA VAL A 324 -14.92 -8.73 -8.93
C VAL A 324 -15.10 -9.57 -10.19
N ALA A 325 -16.00 -9.15 -11.05
CA ALA A 325 -16.27 -9.83 -12.32
C ALA A 325 -15.16 -9.57 -13.34
N ALA A 326 -15.02 -10.46 -14.29
CA ALA A 326 -14.18 -10.21 -15.47
C ALA A 326 -14.79 -9.08 -16.32
N ALA A 327 -13.92 -8.28 -16.93
CA ALA A 327 -14.36 -7.36 -17.96
C ALA A 327 -14.85 -8.15 -19.20
N ASP A 328 -16.03 -7.80 -19.71
CA ASP A 328 -16.50 -8.33 -20.98
C ASP A 328 -15.62 -7.75 -22.10
N VAL A 329 -14.65 -8.54 -22.56
CA VAL A 329 -13.87 -8.21 -23.76
C VAL A 329 -14.79 -8.46 -24.96
N LYS A 330 -15.38 -7.38 -25.48
CA LYS A 330 -16.12 -7.42 -26.75
C LYS A 330 -15.17 -7.26 -27.95
#